data_46137cce79f49c990f696939dd6f7419
#
_entry.id   46137cce79f49c990f696939dd6f7419
#
_cell.length_a   1.000
_cell.length_b   1.000
_cell.length_c   1.000
_cell.angle_alpha   90.00
_cell.angle_beta   90.00
_cell.angle_gamma   90.00
#
_symmetry.space_group_name_H-M   'P 1'
#
loop_
_entity.id
_entity.type
_entity.pdbx_description
1 polymer ?
#
loop_
_entity_poly.entity_id
_entity_poly.type
_entity_poly.pdbx_seq_one_letter_code
_entity_poly.pdbx_strand_id
1 'polypeptide(L)'
;MMRKNSKLFIPNIITLLSVLLLVLLFSACNNVDKAGPATATVSIKMSRSQSSARMVGLSSSLTDNISTELIALVPDNTSFSQCYSSLANLYQYALTDLSTDKVELTVPLGTSIRLYAYLFEGAYTISELQNTAMMATKFGQSSTFSISSGDTSKEVSLKITSSTIIYDITDNLSNSAYTKVGGSSPSNEDVYNAFDGSTFTKYLNFGEEGSGVIIDAGASYTVDTLGLTTANDTYERDPASFSLYGSHDNSSWISIVDNSTMSPPVSRYTNYDDVYFCNSTAYQYYKLIFETVRDSANANSVQISEIRLGVGGKTKD
;
A
#
# COMPACT_ATOMS: atom_id res chain seq x y z
N MET A 1 72.21 33.69 -17.95
CA MET A 1 71.44 33.69 -16.67
C MET A 1 70.40 34.78 -16.72
N MET A 2 69.16 34.43 -17.24
CA MET A 2 68.09 35.39 -17.46
C MET A 2 66.99 35.08 -16.42
N ARG A 3 66.70 36.02 -15.54
CA ARG A 3 65.54 35.98 -14.61
C ARG A 3 64.28 36.37 -15.36
N LYS A 4 63.31 35.44 -15.44
CA LYS A 4 61.94 35.73 -15.87
C LYS A 4 61.14 36.32 -14.71
N ASN A 5 60.74 37.56 -14.83
CA ASN A 5 59.79 38.19 -13.92
C ASN A 5 58.38 37.75 -14.30
N SER A 6 57.71 36.93 -13.50
CA SER A 6 56.25 36.67 -13.62
C SER A 6 55.47 37.80 -12.92
N LYS A 7 54.80 38.63 -13.69
CA LYS A 7 53.79 39.59 -13.16
C LYS A 7 52.53 38.84 -12.77
N LEU A 8 52.24 38.82 -11.49
CA LEU A 8 50.97 38.32 -10.95
C LEU A 8 49.88 39.33 -11.32
N PHE A 9 48.92 38.91 -12.12
CA PHE A 9 47.74 39.70 -12.50
C PHE A 9 46.75 39.63 -11.35
N ILE A 10 46.62 40.66 -10.56
CA ILE A 10 45.57 40.77 -9.52
C ILE A 10 44.35 41.43 -10.17
N PRO A 11 43.24 40.74 -10.37
CA PRO A 11 42.03 41.39 -10.88
C PRO A 11 41.48 42.39 -9.82
N ASN A 12 41.06 43.56 -10.29
CA ASN A 12 40.59 44.68 -9.50
C ASN A 12 39.44 44.22 -8.55
N ILE A 13 39.68 44.40 -7.26
CA ILE A 13 38.71 44.08 -6.18
C ILE A 13 37.35 44.79 -6.38
N ILE A 14 37.32 45.92 -7.07
CA ILE A 14 36.11 46.67 -7.38
C ILE A 14 35.22 45.92 -8.37
N THR A 15 35.77 45.22 -9.35
CA THR A 15 35.00 44.40 -10.31
C THR A 15 34.44 43.13 -9.65
N LEU A 16 35.13 42.57 -8.69
CA LEU A 16 34.64 41.37 -7.95
C LEU A 16 33.47 41.74 -7.00
N LEU A 17 33.56 42.93 -6.38
CA LEU A 17 32.49 43.39 -5.51
C LEU A 17 31.20 43.75 -6.28
N SER A 18 31.32 44.34 -7.50
CA SER A 18 30.16 44.67 -8.34
C SER A 18 29.43 43.43 -8.88
N VAL A 19 30.17 42.36 -9.23
CA VAL A 19 29.57 41.09 -9.66
C VAL A 19 28.91 40.34 -8.48
N LEU A 20 29.51 40.41 -7.28
CA LEU A 20 28.95 39.80 -6.09
C LEU A 20 27.69 40.54 -5.63
N LEU A 21 27.66 41.89 -5.75
CA LEU A 21 26.49 42.71 -5.44
C LEU A 21 25.36 42.50 -6.44
N LEU A 22 25.69 42.31 -7.74
CA LEU A 22 24.68 42.02 -8.77
C LEU A 22 24.08 40.60 -8.59
N VAL A 23 24.86 39.61 -8.17
CA VAL A 23 24.35 38.26 -7.85
C VAL A 23 23.44 38.30 -6.62
N LEU A 24 23.77 39.10 -5.63
CA LEU A 24 22.90 39.31 -4.45
C LEU A 24 21.60 40.03 -4.78
N LEU A 25 21.62 40.98 -5.73
CA LEU A 25 20.41 41.68 -6.17
C LEU A 25 19.50 40.82 -7.04
N PHE A 26 20.05 39.90 -7.84
CA PHE A 26 19.24 38.91 -8.57
C PHE A 26 18.70 37.80 -7.66
N SER A 27 19.38 37.48 -6.56
CA SER A 27 18.88 36.55 -5.56
C SER A 27 17.73 37.16 -4.71
N ALA A 28 17.71 38.49 -4.54
CA ALA A 28 16.67 39.15 -3.80
C ALA A 28 15.37 39.42 -4.58
N CYS A 29 15.39 39.32 -5.93
CA CYS A 29 14.20 39.51 -6.76
C CYS A 29 13.46 38.22 -7.15
N ASN A 30 13.96 37.04 -6.79
CA ASN A 30 13.31 35.76 -7.08
C ASN A 30 12.69 35.08 -5.87
N ASN A 31 12.78 35.66 -4.68
CA ASN A 31 11.94 35.30 -3.54
C ASN A 31 10.75 36.27 -3.47
N VAL A 32 9.85 36.15 -4.41
CA VAL A 32 8.43 36.29 -4.05
C VAL A 32 8.17 35.03 -3.23
N ASP A 33 8.36 35.10 -1.93
CA ASP A 33 7.78 34.16 -0.99
C ASP A 33 6.31 34.06 -1.39
N LYS A 34 5.97 32.97 -2.09
CA LYS A 34 4.61 32.47 -2.03
C LYS A 34 4.46 32.04 -0.58
N ALA A 35 4.10 32.99 0.27
CA ALA A 35 3.65 32.69 1.61
C ALA A 35 2.61 31.60 1.42
N GLY A 36 2.92 30.41 1.90
CA GLY A 36 1.95 29.32 1.88
C GLY A 36 0.66 29.80 2.50
N PRO A 37 -0.46 29.16 2.29
CA PRO A 37 -1.72 29.57 2.89
C PRO A 37 -1.50 29.74 4.39
N ALA A 38 -2.03 30.83 4.98
CA ALA A 38 -1.96 31.03 6.42
C ALA A 38 -2.51 29.79 7.12
N THR A 39 -1.87 29.34 8.19
CA THR A 39 -2.26 28.13 8.92
C THR A 39 -2.67 28.48 10.34
N ALA A 40 -3.49 27.63 10.96
CA ALA A 40 -3.82 27.67 12.38
C ALA A 40 -3.76 26.27 12.97
N THR A 41 -3.31 26.18 14.23
CA THR A 41 -3.46 24.92 14.99
C THR A 41 -4.86 24.90 15.60
N VAL A 42 -5.60 23.86 15.25
CA VAL A 42 -7.01 23.72 15.62
C VAL A 42 -7.25 22.36 16.25
N SER A 43 -8.04 22.35 17.31
CA SER A 43 -8.52 21.13 17.93
C SER A 43 -9.66 20.54 17.09
N ILE A 44 -9.43 19.38 16.49
CA ILE A 44 -10.47 18.66 15.73
C ILE A 44 -11.09 17.61 16.65
N LYS A 45 -12.38 17.79 16.96
CA LYS A 45 -13.16 16.78 17.67
C LYS A 45 -13.89 15.91 16.67
N MET A 46 -13.65 14.61 16.78
CA MET A 46 -14.16 13.61 15.83
C MET A 46 -15.31 12.81 16.43
N SER A 47 -16.42 12.68 15.70
CA SER A 47 -17.43 11.67 15.95
C SER A 47 -17.34 10.58 14.87
N ARG A 48 -17.28 9.32 15.29
CA ARG A 48 -17.18 8.17 14.38
C ARG A 48 -18.53 7.47 14.29
N SER A 49 -19.00 7.21 13.07
CA SER A 49 -20.23 6.45 12.82
C SER A 49 -20.00 5.40 11.74
N GLN A 50 -20.62 4.23 11.87
CA GLN A 50 -20.62 3.26 10.79
C GLN A 50 -21.49 3.74 9.61
N SER A 51 -21.02 3.50 8.40
CA SER A 51 -21.89 3.60 7.23
C SER A 51 -22.85 2.40 7.25
N SER A 52 -24.15 2.67 7.13
CA SER A 52 -25.20 1.65 7.08
C SER A 52 -25.21 0.90 5.73
N ALA A 53 -24.10 0.30 5.35
CA ALA A 53 -24.13 -0.78 4.37
C ALA A 53 -24.72 -1.98 5.12
N ARG A 54 -25.96 -2.31 4.79
CA ARG A 54 -26.74 -3.36 5.43
C ARG A 54 -26.11 -4.71 5.13
N MET A 55 -25.21 -5.15 6.01
CA MET A 55 -24.79 -6.53 6.06
C MET A 55 -25.60 -7.27 7.15
N VAL A 56 -26.33 -8.25 6.72
CA VAL A 56 -27.05 -9.18 7.58
C VAL A 56 -26.01 -10.07 8.24
N GLY A 57 -25.76 -9.88 9.54
CA GLY A 57 -25.18 -10.91 10.36
C GLY A 57 -23.91 -10.63 11.19
N LEU A 58 -23.28 -9.46 11.09
CA LEU A 58 -22.10 -9.15 11.92
C LEU A 58 -22.23 -7.78 12.58
N SER A 59 -22.61 -7.76 13.85
CA SER A 59 -22.45 -6.59 14.71
C SER A 59 -21.04 -6.61 15.36
N SER A 60 -19.99 -6.43 14.55
CA SER A 60 -18.70 -6.07 15.11
C SER A 60 -18.74 -4.59 15.47
N SER A 61 -18.32 -4.24 16.69
CA SER A 61 -18.19 -2.83 17.06
C SER A 61 -17.16 -2.17 16.15
N LEU A 62 -17.27 -0.85 15.94
CA LEU A 62 -16.31 -0.08 15.12
C LEU A 62 -14.86 -0.25 15.56
N THR A 63 -14.67 -0.60 16.83
CA THR A 63 -13.37 -0.63 17.50
C THR A 63 -12.85 -2.03 17.78
N ASP A 64 -13.61 -3.09 17.45
CA ASP A 64 -13.16 -4.45 17.69
C ASP A 64 -11.84 -4.68 16.95
N ASN A 65 -10.82 -5.12 17.69
CA ASN A 65 -9.47 -5.41 17.25
C ASN A 65 -8.66 -4.22 16.70
N ILE A 66 -9.16 -2.99 16.73
CA ILE A 66 -8.39 -1.83 16.28
C ILE A 66 -7.45 -1.37 17.40
N SER A 67 -6.15 -1.30 17.07
CA SER A 67 -5.09 -0.85 17.97
C SER A 67 -4.49 0.50 17.57
N THR A 68 -4.62 0.88 16.32
CA THR A 68 -4.04 2.13 15.79
C THR A 68 -5.03 2.81 14.85
N GLU A 69 -5.18 4.11 14.98
CA GLU A 69 -5.90 4.97 14.05
C GLU A 69 -4.98 6.08 13.55
N LEU A 70 -4.81 6.19 12.24
CA LEU A 70 -4.16 7.31 11.57
C LEU A 70 -5.23 8.27 11.06
N ILE A 71 -5.22 9.50 11.58
CA ILE A 71 -6.03 10.61 11.07
C ILE A 71 -5.18 11.43 10.11
N ALA A 72 -5.62 11.56 8.89
CA ALA A 72 -4.92 12.27 7.83
C ALA A 72 -5.73 13.47 7.33
N LEU A 73 -5.12 14.65 7.30
CA LEU A 73 -5.68 15.86 6.73
C LEU A 73 -5.24 15.97 5.27
N VAL A 74 -6.18 16.09 4.37
CA VAL A 74 -5.93 16.15 2.92
C VAL A 74 -6.75 17.25 2.23
N PRO A 75 -6.34 17.71 1.02
CA PRO A 75 -7.19 18.51 0.15
C PRO A 75 -8.53 17.83 -0.13
N ASP A 76 -9.59 18.59 -0.33
CA ASP A 76 -10.95 18.09 -0.60
C ASP A 76 -11.05 17.29 -1.90
N ASN A 77 -10.18 17.56 -2.88
CA ASN A 77 -10.10 16.86 -4.16
C ASN A 77 -9.23 15.59 -4.14
N THR A 78 -8.68 15.22 -2.98
CA THR A 78 -7.91 13.99 -2.82
C THR A 78 -8.86 12.79 -2.93
N SER A 79 -8.54 11.87 -3.84
CA SER A 79 -9.27 10.60 -3.93
C SER A 79 -8.97 9.76 -2.70
N PHE A 80 -10.01 9.17 -2.14
CA PHE A 80 -9.86 8.23 -1.04
C PHE A 80 -9.23 6.94 -1.56
N SER A 81 -8.22 6.45 -0.84
CA SER A 81 -7.64 5.12 -1.04
C SER A 81 -7.64 4.39 0.29
N GLN A 82 -8.07 3.14 0.30
CA GLN A 82 -7.96 2.26 1.47
C GLN A 82 -6.51 2.01 1.84
N CYS A 83 -5.63 2.12 0.88
CA CYS A 83 -4.22 1.96 1.06
C CYS A 83 -3.58 3.29 1.47
N TYR A 84 -3.05 3.32 2.67
CA TYR A 84 -2.19 4.38 3.15
C TYR A 84 -0.80 4.24 2.50
N SER A 85 -0.34 5.26 1.78
CA SER A 85 0.89 5.16 1.00
C SER A 85 2.11 5.79 1.70
N SER A 86 1.96 6.95 2.33
CA SER A 86 3.07 7.62 3.02
C SER A 86 2.61 8.85 3.80
N LEU A 87 3.16 9.06 5.00
CA LEU A 87 2.97 10.29 5.79
C LEU A 87 3.46 11.54 5.04
N ALA A 88 4.43 11.41 4.14
CA ALA A 88 4.96 12.52 3.37
C ALA A 88 3.95 13.12 2.38
N ASN A 89 2.90 12.39 2.02
CA ASN A 89 1.87 12.82 1.06
C ASN A 89 0.67 13.51 1.73
N LEU A 90 0.69 13.70 3.04
CA LEU A 90 -0.40 14.26 3.81
C LEU A 90 -0.07 15.71 4.21
N TYR A 91 -1.09 16.58 4.29
CA TYR A 91 -0.91 17.92 4.85
C TYR A 91 -0.49 17.87 6.32
N GLN A 92 -1.23 17.08 7.08
CA GLN A 92 -1.00 16.81 8.49
C GLN A 92 -1.57 15.46 8.84
N TYR A 93 -1.09 14.87 9.91
CA TYR A 93 -1.59 13.61 10.44
C TYR A 93 -1.50 13.57 11.95
N ALA A 94 -2.32 12.72 12.55
CA ALA A 94 -2.23 12.33 13.95
C ALA A 94 -2.40 10.81 14.07
N LEU A 95 -1.64 10.20 14.98
CA LEU A 95 -1.76 8.80 15.31
C LEU A 95 -2.48 8.69 16.67
N THR A 96 -3.50 7.87 16.75
CA THR A 96 -4.28 7.64 17.98
C THR A 96 -4.48 6.15 18.23
N ASP A 97 -4.89 5.82 19.44
CA ASP A 97 -5.27 4.46 19.86
C ASP A 97 -6.80 4.31 20.03
N LEU A 98 -7.58 5.21 19.44
CA LEU A 98 -9.03 5.31 19.59
C LEU A 98 -9.54 5.75 20.98
N SER A 99 -8.66 5.90 21.96
CA SER A 99 -9.05 6.37 23.29
C SER A 99 -9.44 7.85 23.32
N THR A 100 -9.04 8.60 22.30
CA THR A 100 -9.36 10.02 22.15
C THR A 100 -10.31 10.29 20.96
N ASP A 101 -11.23 11.20 21.18
CA ASP A 101 -12.08 11.76 20.13
C ASP A 101 -11.54 13.10 19.57
N LYS A 102 -10.34 13.52 19.98
CA LYS A 102 -9.78 14.82 19.72
C LYS A 102 -8.33 14.75 19.29
N VAL A 103 -7.98 15.46 18.22
CA VAL A 103 -6.61 15.64 17.72
C VAL A 103 -6.32 17.10 17.48
N GLU A 104 -5.05 17.51 17.67
CA GLU A 104 -4.59 18.85 17.34
C GLU A 104 -3.89 18.79 15.98
N LEU A 105 -4.37 19.58 15.00
CA LEU A 105 -3.81 19.63 13.66
C LEU A 105 -3.53 21.05 13.25
N THR A 106 -2.41 21.27 12.54
CA THR A 106 -2.14 22.52 11.85
C THR A 106 -2.78 22.49 10.47
N VAL A 107 -3.73 23.36 10.24
CA VAL A 107 -4.58 23.36 9.06
C VAL A 107 -4.44 24.63 8.24
N PRO A 108 -4.51 24.60 6.90
CA PRO A 108 -4.54 25.79 6.07
C PRO A 108 -5.87 26.53 6.24
N LEU A 109 -5.82 27.86 6.45
CA LEU A 109 -7.00 28.70 6.61
C LEU A 109 -7.71 28.91 5.27
N GLY A 110 -9.03 28.89 5.29
CA GLY A 110 -9.88 29.17 4.14
C GLY A 110 -9.82 28.12 3.02
N THR A 111 -9.04 27.06 3.21
CA THR A 111 -8.92 25.97 2.23
C THR A 111 -9.95 24.89 2.50
N SER A 112 -10.51 24.34 1.42
CA SER A 112 -11.41 23.21 1.49
C SER A 112 -10.61 21.93 1.72
N ILE A 113 -10.88 21.24 2.83
CA ILE A 113 -10.14 20.09 3.33
C ILE A 113 -11.10 19.02 3.83
N ARG A 114 -10.58 17.82 4.01
CA ARG A 114 -11.28 16.72 4.71
C ARG A 114 -10.32 15.88 5.53
N LEU A 115 -10.87 15.10 6.46
CA LEU A 115 -10.13 14.09 7.19
C LEU A 115 -10.38 12.71 6.57
N TYR A 116 -9.33 11.93 6.48
CA TYR A 116 -9.39 10.49 6.33
C TYR A 116 -8.98 9.81 7.64
N ALA A 117 -9.65 8.73 7.97
CA ALA A 117 -9.30 7.87 9.08
C ALA A 117 -8.92 6.49 8.54
N TYR A 118 -7.76 5.98 8.97
CA TYR A 118 -7.27 4.65 8.65
C TYR A 118 -7.12 3.89 9.97
N LEU A 119 -7.84 2.78 10.11
CA LEU A 119 -7.90 1.98 11.33
C LEU A 119 -7.20 0.64 11.08
N PHE A 120 -6.22 0.33 11.92
CA PHE A 120 -5.37 -0.85 11.81
C PHE A 120 -5.56 -1.75 13.04
N GLU A 121 -5.58 -3.07 12.82
CA GLU A 121 -5.65 -4.06 13.91
C GLU A 121 -4.33 -4.18 14.67
N GLY A 122 -3.19 -3.94 14.00
CA GLY A 122 -1.87 -3.90 14.64
C GLY A 122 -1.59 -2.59 15.37
N ALA A 123 -0.74 -2.66 16.39
CA ALA A 123 -0.18 -1.48 17.05
C ALA A 123 1.02 -0.99 16.24
N TYR A 124 0.87 0.14 15.55
CA TYR A 124 1.88 0.73 14.70
C TYR A 124 2.39 2.06 15.26
N THR A 125 3.69 2.27 15.12
CA THR A 125 4.35 3.54 15.40
C THR A 125 4.40 4.41 14.16
N ILE A 126 4.67 5.71 14.35
CA ILE A 126 4.91 6.65 13.22
C ILE A 126 6.05 6.15 12.33
N SER A 127 7.12 5.60 12.90
CA SER A 127 8.27 5.10 12.14
C SER A 127 7.91 3.94 11.22
N GLU A 128 7.04 3.04 11.65
CA GLU A 128 6.57 1.91 10.84
C GLU A 128 5.64 2.36 9.72
N LEU A 129 4.81 3.38 9.95
CA LEU A 129 3.94 3.94 8.92
C LEU A 129 4.65 4.90 7.95
N GLN A 130 5.86 5.34 8.26
CA GLN A 130 6.48 6.48 7.57
C GLN A 130 6.86 6.21 6.12
N ASN A 131 7.23 5.00 5.79
CA ASN A 131 7.66 4.59 4.44
C ASN A 131 7.03 3.27 3.97
N THR A 132 5.98 2.83 4.64
CA THR A 132 5.36 1.53 4.37
C THR A 132 3.96 1.74 3.82
N ALA A 133 3.66 1.10 2.70
CA ALA A 133 2.30 0.97 2.23
C ALA A 133 1.58 -0.05 3.13
N MET A 134 0.50 0.38 3.78
CA MET A 134 -0.26 -0.46 4.69
C MET A 134 -1.74 -0.39 4.37
N MET A 135 -2.43 -1.50 4.56
CA MET A 135 -3.88 -1.55 4.42
C MET A 135 -4.56 -1.37 5.77
N ALA A 136 -5.48 -0.43 5.80
CA ALA A 136 -6.37 -0.27 6.92
C ALA A 136 -7.52 -1.27 6.84
N THR A 137 -7.83 -1.97 7.92
CA THR A 137 -8.95 -2.91 7.98
C THR A 137 -10.30 -2.20 8.02
N LYS A 138 -10.31 -0.97 8.56
CA LYS A 138 -11.46 -0.06 8.50
C LYS A 138 -10.98 1.31 8.10
N PHE A 139 -11.79 2.04 7.38
CA PHE A 139 -11.41 3.36 6.90
C PHE A 139 -12.62 4.27 6.79
N GLY A 140 -12.39 5.57 6.75
CA GLY A 140 -13.47 6.53 6.62
C GLY A 140 -13.00 7.90 6.21
N GLN A 141 -13.98 8.73 5.90
CA GLN A 141 -13.74 10.10 5.55
C GLN A 141 -14.80 11.02 6.13
N SER A 142 -14.44 12.28 6.31
CA SER A 142 -15.39 13.34 6.63
C SER A 142 -16.03 13.94 5.39
N SER A 143 -17.10 14.71 5.59
CA SER A 143 -17.47 15.73 4.62
C SER A 143 -16.37 16.79 4.53
N THR A 144 -16.36 17.54 3.43
CA THR A 144 -15.49 18.69 3.25
C THR A 144 -15.79 19.78 4.29
N PHE A 145 -14.76 20.42 4.82
CA PHE A 145 -14.87 21.55 5.72
C PHE A 145 -13.71 22.54 5.51
N SER A 146 -13.82 23.71 6.11
CA SER A 146 -12.75 24.71 6.14
C SER A 146 -12.60 25.27 7.55
N ILE A 147 -11.44 25.86 7.83
CA ILE A 147 -11.10 26.56 9.07
C ILE A 147 -10.94 28.02 8.74
N SER A 148 -11.59 28.89 9.52
CA SER A 148 -11.49 30.33 9.40
C SER A 148 -10.49 30.92 10.40
N SER A 149 -10.01 32.14 10.14
CA SER A 149 -9.16 32.86 11.10
C SER A 149 -9.91 33.05 12.42
N GLY A 150 -9.30 32.59 13.51
CA GLY A 150 -9.89 32.65 14.85
C GLY A 150 -10.60 31.37 15.31
N ASP A 151 -10.82 30.40 14.45
CA ASP A 151 -11.31 29.08 14.88
C ASP A 151 -10.23 28.38 15.74
N THR A 152 -10.63 27.94 16.93
CA THR A 152 -9.77 27.19 17.85
C THR A 152 -10.16 25.73 17.95
N SER A 153 -11.35 25.38 17.49
CA SER A 153 -11.86 24.01 17.46
C SER A 153 -12.84 23.79 16.32
N LYS A 154 -12.93 22.54 15.86
CA LYS A 154 -13.88 22.11 14.83
C LYS A 154 -14.42 20.72 15.18
N GLU A 155 -15.73 20.52 15.08
CA GLU A 155 -16.34 19.20 15.13
C GLU A 155 -16.45 18.62 13.72
N VAL A 156 -16.00 17.38 13.56
CA VAL A 156 -15.97 16.67 12.27
C VAL A 156 -16.51 15.25 12.45
N SER A 157 -17.47 14.87 11.63
CA SER A 157 -18.00 13.50 11.61
C SER A 157 -17.26 12.65 10.60
N LEU A 158 -16.70 11.53 11.06
CA LEU A 158 -16.07 10.51 10.26
C LEU A 158 -17.05 9.37 9.99
N LYS A 159 -17.31 9.11 8.73
CA LYS A 159 -18.11 7.95 8.31
C LYS A 159 -17.18 6.78 8.06
N ILE A 160 -17.13 5.84 8.98
CA ILE A 160 -16.26 4.66 8.92
C ILE A 160 -16.98 3.55 8.15
N THR A 161 -16.28 2.96 7.22
CA THR A 161 -16.71 1.79 6.45
C THR A 161 -15.81 0.62 6.84
N SER A 162 -16.39 -0.49 7.27
CA SER A 162 -15.67 -1.74 7.36
C SER A 162 -15.43 -2.26 5.94
N SER A 163 -14.22 -2.64 5.63
CA SER A 163 -13.93 -3.43 4.44
C SER A 163 -14.50 -4.84 4.70
N THR A 164 -15.64 -5.17 4.14
CA THR A 164 -16.28 -6.47 4.35
C THR A 164 -16.88 -7.06 3.08
N ILE A 165 -16.38 -6.66 1.92
CA ILE A 165 -16.58 -7.46 0.72
C ILE A 165 -15.29 -8.25 0.54
N ILE A 166 -15.25 -9.40 1.19
CA ILE A 166 -14.31 -10.47 0.84
C ILE A 166 -14.71 -10.91 -0.54
N TYR A 167 -13.91 -10.61 -1.51
CA TYR A 167 -14.11 -11.05 -2.87
C TYR A 167 -12.82 -11.69 -3.35
N ASP A 168 -12.83 -13.01 -3.39
CA ASP A 168 -11.74 -13.78 -3.99
C ASP A 168 -12.00 -13.87 -5.50
N ILE A 169 -11.22 -13.17 -6.30
CA ILE A 169 -11.37 -13.15 -7.75
C ILE A 169 -10.94 -14.48 -8.41
N THR A 170 -10.28 -15.36 -7.66
CA THR A 170 -9.86 -16.69 -8.15
C THR A 170 -10.91 -17.76 -7.92
N ASP A 171 -11.99 -17.46 -7.19
CA ASP A 171 -13.06 -18.40 -6.92
C ASP A 171 -13.95 -18.61 -8.16
N ASN A 172 -14.23 -19.87 -8.48
CA ASN A 172 -15.14 -20.28 -9.56
C ASN A 172 -14.73 -19.91 -11.00
N LEU A 173 -13.46 -19.61 -11.27
CA LEU A 173 -12.97 -19.48 -12.62
C LEU A 173 -12.79 -20.86 -13.29
N SER A 174 -12.87 -20.89 -14.61
CA SER A 174 -12.58 -22.13 -15.35
C SER A 174 -11.08 -22.44 -15.36
N ASN A 175 -10.70 -23.71 -15.50
CA ASN A 175 -9.30 -24.13 -15.55
C ASN A 175 -8.48 -23.40 -16.64
N SER A 176 -9.13 -22.97 -17.72
CA SER A 176 -8.49 -22.18 -18.79
C SER A 176 -8.11 -20.75 -18.39
N ALA A 177 -8.59 -20.25 -17.24
CA ALA A 177 -8.22 -18.97 -16.69
C ALA A 177 -6.79 -18.95 -16.11
N TYR A 178 -6.20 -20.13 -15.86
CA TYR A 178 -4.91 -20.24 -15.22
C TYR A 178 -3.84 -20.71 -16.18
N THR A 179 -2.77 -19.96 -16.32
CA THR A 179 -1.63 -20.31 -17.16
C THR A 179 -0.37 -20.38 -16.31
N LYS A 180 0.28 -21.53 -16.31
CA LYS A 180 1.55 -21.74 -15.63
C LYS A 180 2.67 -20.85 -16.19
N VAL A 181 3.47 -20.26 -15.32
CA VAL A 181 4.67 -19.50 -15.67
C VAL A 181 5.90 -20.33 -15.30
N GLY A 182 6.80 -20.52 -16.27
CA GLY A 182 8.03 -21.30 -16.10
C GLY A 182 7.77 -22.81 -15.92
N GLY A 183 8.81 -23.59 -15.94
CA GLY A 183 8.87 -25.00 -15.59
C GLY A 183 7.81 -25.93 -16.19
N SER A 184 7.70 -27.09 -15.56
CA SER A 184 6.69 -28.10 -15.86
C SER A 184 6.07 -28.62 -14.56
N SER A 185 4.92 -29.27 -14.65
CA SER A 185 4.20 -29.85 -13.51
C SER A 185 3.89 -31.31 -13.79
N PRO A 186 3.80 -32.19 -12.76
CA PRO A 186 3.14 -33.48 -12.92
C PRO A 186 1.69 -33.28 -13.38
N SER A 187 1.16 -34.25 -14.15
CA SER A 187 -0.19 -34.14 -14.73
C SER A 187 -1.32 -34.03 -13.69
N ASN A 188 -1.08 -34.52 -12.47
CA ASN A 188 -2.01 -34.48 -11.35
C ASN A 188 -1.71 -33.36 -10.34
N GLU A 189 -0.73 -32.50 -10.63
CA GLU A 189 -0.30 -31.39 -9.77
C GLU A 189 -0.14 -30.10 -10.60
N ASP A 190 -1.02 -29.90 -11.58
CA ASP A 190 -0.96 -28.76 -12.49
C ASP A 190 -1.58 -27.50 -11.85
N VAL A 191 -1.39 -26.37 -12.49
CA VAL A 191 -1.68 -25.01 -11.97
C VAL A 191 -3.09 -24.84 -11.47
N TYR A 192 -4.10 -25.45 -12.07
CA TYR A 192 -5.50 -25.34 -11.66
C TYR A 192 -5.78 -25.96 -10.28
N ASN A 193 -4.93 -26.89 -9.81
CA ASN A 193 -5.07 -27.44 -8.46
C ASN A 193 -4.84 -26.43 -7.33
N ALA A 194 -4.22 -25.29 -7.63
CA ALA A 194 -4.08 -24.20 -6.65
C ALA A 194 -5.33 -23.29 -6.57
N PHE A 195 -6.42 -23.66 -7.27
CA PHE A 195 -7.63 -22.85 -7.38
C PHE A 195 -8.90 -23.72 -7.36
N ASP A 196 -8.80 -24.96 -6.91
CA ASP A 196 -9.92 -25.92 -6.93
C ASP A 196 -10.69 -25.98 -5.59
N GLY A 197 -10.29 -25.15 -4.61
CA GLY A 197 -10.88 -25.06 -3.29
C GLY A 197 -10.56 -26.27 -2.39
N SER A 198 -9.57 -27.09 -2.77
CA SER A 198 -9.18 -28.30 -2.04
C SER A 198 -7.75 -28.22 -1.54
N THR A 199 -7.57 -28.12 -0.24
CA THR A 199 -6.22 -28.16 0.36
C THR A 199 -5.52 -29.51 0.19
N PHE A 200 -6.22 -30.56 -0.30
CA PHE A 200 -5.67 -31.91 -0.52
C PHE A 200 -5.04 -32.10 -1.91
N THR A 201 -5.28 -31.19 -2.81
CA THR A 201 -4.62 -31.07 -4.12
C THR A 201 -3.52 -30.02 -4.04
N LYS A 202 -2.63 -29.96 -5.03
CA LYS A 202 -1.60 -28.94 -5.09
C LYS A 202 -1.16 -28.61 -6.51
N TYR A 203 -0.67 -27.44 -6.69
CA TYR A 203 0.19 -27.03 -7.78
C TYR A 203 1.65 -27.27 -7.39
N LEU A 204 2.39 -27.96 -8.25
CA LEU A 204 3.83 -28.13 -8.15
C LEU A 204 4.47 -27.70 -9.47
N ASN A 205 5.51 -26.87 -9.42
CA ASN A 205 6.23 -26.37 -10.59
C ASN A 205 7.73 -26.63 -10.44
N PHE A 206 8.31 -27.42 -11.35
CA PHE A 206 9.74 -27.71 -11.42
C PHE A 206 10.57 -26.52 -11.94
N GLY A 207 9.96 -25.39 -12.27
CA GLY A 207 10.66 -24.15 -12.59
C GLY A 207 11.25 -23.45 -11.38
N GLU A 208 10.93 -23.94 -10.16
CA GLU A 208 11.44 -23.41 -8.91
C GLU A 208 11.22 -21.90 -8.78
N GLU A 209 12.23 -21.17 -8.31
CA GLU A 209 12.24 -19.72 -8.19
C GLU A 209 12.06 -19.04 -9.56
N GLY A 210 11.27 -17.97 -9.61
CA GLY A 210 10.87 -17.30 -10.84
C GLY A 210 9.71 -17.98 -11.60
N SER A 211 9.21 -19.11 -11.10
CA SER A 211 7.99 -19.72 -11.62
C SER A 211 6.73 -19.15 -10.95
N GLY A 212 5.55 -19.43 -11.52
CA GLY A 212 4.31 -18.88 -10.97
C GLY A 212 3.10 -19.16 -11.82
N VAL A 213 2.15 -18.23 -11.80
CA VAL A 213 0.88 -18.36 -12.53
C VAL A 213 0.43 -17.02 -13.10
N ILE A 214 -0.20 -17.06 -14.29
CA ILE A 214 -1.04 -15.99 -14.82
C ILE A 214 -2.49 -16.36 -14.62
N ILE A 215 -3.29 -15.43 -14.14
CA ILE A 215 -4.72 -15.56 -13.84
C ILE A 215 -5.47 -14.58 -14.74
N ASP A 216 -6.40 -15.07 -15.55
CA ASP A 216 -7.42 -14.27 -16.24
C ASP A 216 -8.68 -14.23 -15.38
N ALA A 217 -8.89 -13.12 -14.72
CA ALA A 217 -10.05 -12.92 -13.84
C ALA A 217 -11.37 -12.69 -14.60
N GLY A 218 -11.34 -12.67 -15.95
CA GLY A 218 -12.51 -12.47 -16.81
C GLY A 218 -13.09 -11.05 -16.79
N ALA A 219 -12.74 -10.24 -15.79
CA ALA A 219 -13.11 -8.83 -15.65
C ALA A 219 -12.01 -8.09 -14.90
N SER A 220 -12.06 -6.75 -14.92
CA SER A 220 -11.07 -5.94 -14.22
C SER A 220 -11.42 -5.77 -12.74
N TYR A 221 -10.49 -6.11 -11.86
CA TYR A 221 -10.58 -5.98 -10.41
C TYR A 221 -9.39 -5.21 -9.85
N THR A 222 -9.55 -4.56 -8.70
CA THR A 222 -8.46 -3.95 -7.95
C THR A 222 -8.07 -4.89 -6.82
N VAL A 223 -7.18 -5.84 -7.12
CA VAL A 223 -6.67 -6.82 -6.14
C VAL A 223 -5.73 -6.12 -5.17
N ASP A 224 -5.85 -6.42 -3.90
CA ASP A 224 -5.09 -5.81 -2.81
C ASP A 224 -4.62 -6.80 -1.74
N THR A 225 -4.92 -8.09 -1.92
CA THR A 225 -4.61 -9.14 -0.94
C THR A 225 -4.20 -10.43 -1.65
N LEU A 226 -3.17 -11.11 -1.11
CA LEU A 226 -2.76 -12.46 -1.49
C LEU A 226 -2.88 -13.38 -0.29
N GLY A 227 -3.60 -14.48 -0.45
CA GLY A 227 -3.64 -15.61 0.49
C GLY A 227 -3.08 -16.87 -0.15
N LEU A 228 -2.33 -17.64 0.61
CA LEU A 228 -1.76 -18.93 0.19
C LEU A 228 -2.07 -20.00 1.21
N THR A 229 -2.05 -21.29 0.78
CA THR A 229 -2.16 -22.43 1.69
C THR A 229 -1.06 -23.44 1.38
N THR A 230 -0.34 -23.90 2.42
CA THR A 230 0.74 -24.87 2.26
C THR A 230 0.22 -26.21 1.73
N ALA A 231 1.03 -26.86 0.91
CA ALA A 231 0.72 -28.20 0.37
C ALA A 231 0.95 -29.32 1.39
N ASN A 232 0.88 -30.57 0.93
CA ASN A 232 0.87 -31.78 1.76
C ASN A 232 2.25 -32.20 2.29
N ASP A 233 3.33 -31.90 1.59
CA ASP A 233 4.67 -32.45 1.86
C ASP A 233 5.77 -31.36 1.83
N THR A 234 6.98 -31.73 1.82
CA THR A 234 8.26 -31.04 1.55
C THR A 234 8.21 -29.52 1.73
N TYR A 235 8.25 -29.07 2.99
CA TYR A 235 8.12 -27.65 3.37
C TYR A 235 9.21 -26.75 2.75
N GLU A 236 10.33 -27.27 2.30
CA GLU A 236 11.41 -26.54 1.62
C GLU A 236 10.93 -25.84 0.36
N ARG A 237 9.91 -26.39 -0.30
CA ARG A 237 9.32 -25.92 -1.56
C ARG A 237 8.27 -24.81 -1.38
N ASP A 238 7.92 -24.47 -0.15
CA ASP A 238 6.89 -23.45 0.13
C ASP A 238 7.38 -22.07 -0.30
N PRO A 239 6.59 -21.28 -1.04
CA PRO A 239 6.95 -19.92 -1.41
C PRO A 239 7.29 -19.05 -0.19
N ALA A 240 8.41 -18.32 -0.25
CA ALA A 240 8.88 -17.43 0.81
C ALA A 240 8.92 -15.95 0.39
N SER A 241 8.90 -15.67 -0.91
CA SER A 241 8.65 -14.31 -1.42
C SER A 241 7.99 -14.37 -2.79
N PHE A 242 7.37 -13.25 -3.17
CA PHE A 242 6.62 -13.16 -4.42
C PHE A 242 6.69 -11.77 -5.05
N SER A 243 6.46 -11.71 -6.35
CA SER A 243 6.11 -10.51 -7.10
C SER A 243 4.72 -10.67 -7.72
N LEU A 244 3.96 -9.57 -7.78
CA LEU A 244 2.65 -9.54 -8.42
C LEU A 244 2.60 -8.43 -9.47
N TYR A 245 2.08 -8.77 -10.64
CA TYR A 245 1.92 -7.84 -11.75
C TYR A 245 0.47 -7.85 -12.22
N GLY A 246 0.01 -6.68 -12.69
CA GLY A 246 -1.29 -6.52 -13.33
C GLY A 246 -1.15 -6.20 -14.82
N SER A 247 -2.12 -6.60 -15.63
CA SER A 247 -2.19 -6.32 -17.06
C SER A 247 -3.63 -6.18 -17.54
N HIS A 248 -3.83 -5.34 -18.57
CA HIS A 248 -5.11 -5.23 -19.26
C HIS A 248 -5.18 -6.11 -20.52
N ASP A 249 -4.04 -6.54 -21.05
CA ASP A 249 -3.91 -7.17 -22.36
C ASP A 249 -3.14 -8.50 -22.35
N ASN A 250 -2.77 -9.00 -21.16
CA ASN A 250 -1.95 -10.20 -20.95
C ASN A 250 -0.56 -10.14 -21.65
N SER A 251 -0.08 -8.95 -21.97
CA SER A 251 1.21 -8.76 -22.64
C SER A 251 2.06 -7.67 -21.99
N SER A 252 1.45 -6.56 -21.62
CA SER A 252 2.09 -5.42 -20.96
C SER A 252 1.84 -5.50 -19.46
N TRP A 253 2.89 -5.74 -18.67
CA TRP A 253 2.79 -6.00 -17.24
C TRP A 253 3.27 -4.82 -16.42
N ILE A 254 2.46 -4.40 -15.45
CA ILE A 254 2.76 -3.35 -14.49
C ILE A 254 3.00 -4.01 -13.13
N SER A 255 4.13 -3.70 -12.49
CA SER A 255 4.43 -4.20 -11.14
C SER A 255 3.47 -3.60 -10.13
N ILE A 256 2.86 -4.44 -9.30
CA ILE A 256 2.02 -4.08 -8.15
C ILE A 256 2.81 -4.33 -6.86
N VAL A 257 3.45 -5.50 -6.77
CA VAL A 257 4.31 -5.91 -5.65
C VAL A 257 5.62 -6.41 -6.24
N ASP A 258 6.74 -6.00 -5.66
CA ASP A 258 8.07 -6.42 -6.06
C ASP A 258 8.78 -7.12 -4.91
N ASN A 259 9.05 -8.41 -5.08
CA ASN A 259 9.80 -9.28 -4.16
C ASN A 259 9.42 -9.13 -2.67
N SER A 260 8.12 -9.18 -2.38
CA SER A 260 7.63 -9.13 -1.00
C SER A 260 7.85 -10.45 -0.28
N THR A 261 8.37 -10.41 0.93
CA THR A 261 8.60 -11.60 1.76
C THR A 261 7.32 -12.11 2.40
N MET A 262 7.23 -13.43 2.57
CA MET A 262 6.17 -14.14 3.29
C MET A 262 6.78 -15.05 4.35
N SER A 263 5.98 -15.42 5.35
CA SER A 263 6.38 -16.37 6.38
C SER A 263 5.58 -17.67 6.21
N PRO A 264 6.10 -18.65 5.44
CA PRO A 264 5.37 -19.91 5.24
C PRO A 264 5.15 -20.63 6.56
N PRO A 265 3.94 -21.11 6.89
CA PRO A 265 3.69 -21.94 8.08
C PRO A 265 4.48 -23.24 8.01
N VAL A 266 4.92 -23.76 9.16
CA VAL A 266 5.58 -25.09 9.22
C VAL A 266 4.57 -26.22 9.01
N SER A 267 3.35 -26.03 9.49
CA SER A 267 2.26 -26.99 9.37
C SER A 267 1.80 -27.11 7.92
N ARG A 268 1.40 -28.33 7.55
CA ARG A 268 0.85 -28.59 6.20
C ARG A 268 -0.65 -28.28 6.16
N TYR A 269 -1.18 -28.00 4.96
CA TYR A 269 -2.59 -27.64 4.75
C TYR A 269 -3.01 -26.42 5.58
N THR A 270 -2.09 -25.49 5.77
CA THR A 270 -2.27 -24.33 6.66
C THR A 270 -2.17 -23.05 5.86
N ASN A 271 -3.09 -22.13 6.10
CA ASN A 271 -3.05 -20.82 5.48
C ASN A 271 -1.83 -20.03 5.96
N TYR A 272 -1.19 -19.33 5.03
CA TYR A 272 -0.29 -18.23 5.36
C TYR A 272 -1.11 -17.09 5.98
N ASP A 273 -0.43 -16.22 6.71
CA ASP A 273 -1.01 -14.91 6.98
C ASP A 273 -1.23 -14.17 5.65
N ASP A 274 -2.40 -13.57 5.48
CA ASP A 274 -2.70 -12.81 4.27
C ASP A 274 -1.71 -11.66 4.08
N VAL A 275 -1.23 -11.51 2.86
CA VAL A 275 -0.34 -10.38 2.52
C VAL A 275 -1.15 -9.28 1.85
N TYR A 276 -1.14 -8.10 2.48
CA TYR A 276 -1.83 -6.92 2.00
C TYR A 276 -0.89 -6.01 1.24
N PHE A 277 -1.36 -5.43 0.15
CA PHE A 277 -0.56 -4.51 -0.67
C PHE A 277 -1.42 -3.42 -1.30
N CYS A 278 -0.78 -2.29 -1.61
CA CYS A 278 -1.44 -1.16 -2.23
C CYS A 278 -1.56 -1.34 -3.74
N ASN A 279 -2.78 -1.41 -4.22
CA ASN A 279 -3.10 -1.30 -5.62
C ASN A 279 -4.32 -0.39 -5.80
N SER A 280 -4.25 0.57 -6.71
CA SER A 280 -5.34 1.48 -7.05
C SER A 280 -5.87 1.29 -8.46
N THR A 281 -5.31 0.33 -9.22
CA THR A 281 -5.64 0.09 -10.62
C THR A 281 -6.31 -1.28 -10.77
N ALA A 282 -7.44 -1.30 -11.47
CA ALA A 282 -8.11 -2.54 -11.77
C ALA A 282 -7.49 -3.20 -13.02
N TYR A 283 -7.11 -4.46 -12.92
CA TYR A 283 -6.58 -5.26 -14.02
C TYR A 283 -7.44 -6.51 -14.25
N GLN A 284 -7.49 -7.00 -15.47
CA GLN A 284 -8.12 -8.28 -15.81
C GLN A 284 -7.16 -9.46 -15.61
N TYR A 285 -5.87 -9.25 -15.92
CA TYR A 285 -4.87 -10.31 -15.81
C TYR A 285 -3.94 -10.01 -14.65
N TYR A 286 -3.64 -11.05 -13.87
CA TYR A 286 -2.68 -11.00 -12.78
C TYR A 286 -1.61 -12.05 -13.00
N LYS A 287 -0.34 -11.69 -12.79
CA LYS A 287 0.79 -12.61 -12.85
C LYS A 287 1.48 -12.63 -11.50
N LEU A 288 1.39 -13.76 -10.81
CA LEU A 288 2.05 -14.06 -9.56
C LEU A 288 3.32 -14.86 -9.86
N ILE A 289 4.46 -14.38 -9.37
CA ILE A 289 5.76 -15.04 -9.49
C ILE A 289 6.25 -15.33 -8.08
N PHE A 290 6.67 -16.57 -7.83
CA PHE A 290 7.35 -16.97 -6.62
C PHE A 290 8.84 -16.72 -6.77
N GLU A 291 9.37 -15.72 -6.06
CA GLU A 291 10.75 -15.24 -6.21
C GLU A 291 11.72 -16.12 -5.43
N THR A 292 11.30 -16.59 -4.26
CA THR A 292 12.09 -17.54 -3.44
C THR A 292 11.19 -18.58 -2.80
N VAL A 293 11.79 -19.71 -2.43
CA VAL A 293 11.18 -20.75 -1.59
C VAL A 293 11.83 -20.77 -0.21
N ARG A 294 11.24 -21.47 0.74
CA ARG A 294 11.69 -21.57 2.12
C ARG A 294 13.16 -22.04 2.25
N ASP A 295 13.57 -23.02 1.46
CA ASP A 295 14.93 -23.57 1.46
C ASP A 295 15.35 -23.94 0.04
N SER A 296 15.82 -22.95 -0.70
CA SER A 296 16.25 -23.11 -2.09
C SER A 296 17.44 -24.05 -2.28
N ALA A 297 18.22 -24.33 -1.22
CA ALA A 297 19.32 -25.28 -1.29
C ALA A 297 18.84 -26.75 -1.35
N ASN A 298 17.64 -27.04 -0.82
CA ASN A 298 17.07 -28.38 -0.73
C ASN A 298 15.77 -28.54 -1.54
N ALA A 299 15.14 -27.45 -1.96
CA ALA A 299 14.00 -27.48 -2.86
C ALA A 299 14.41 -27.87 -4.29
N ASN A 300 13.54 -28.54 -5.02
CA ASN A 300 13.69 -28.84 -6.46
C ASN A 300 12.44 -28.40 -7.25
N SER A 301 11.58 -27.65 -6.64
CA SER A 301 10.32 -27.14 -7.19
C SER A 301 9.72 -26.12 -6.23
N VAL A 302 8.71 -25.39 -6.69
CA VAL A 302 7.78 -24.67 -5.84
C VAL A 302 6.47 -25.45 -5.74
N GLN A 303 5.79 -25.38 -4.58
CA GLN A 303 4.48 -26.01 -4.40
C GLN A 303 3.56 -25.17 -3.55
N ILE A 304 2.27 -25.25 -3.84
CA ILE A 304 1.22 -24.58 -3.07
C ILE A 304 -0.09 -25.35 -3.23
N SER A 305 -0.93 -25.45 -2.20
CA SER A 305 -2.24 -26.09 -2.34
C SER A 305 -3.30 -25.11 -2.81
N GLU A 306 -3.34 -23.89 -2.29
CA GLU A 306 -4.30 -22.86 -2.69
C GLU A 306 -3.67 -21.49 -2.85
N ILE A 307 -4.13 -20.75 -3.87
CA ILE A 307 -3.81 -19.34 -4.13
C ILE A 307 -5.12 -18.58 -4.20
N ARG A 308 -5.19 -17.47 -3.47
CA ARG A 308 -6.36 -16.58 -3.43
C ARG A 308 -5.90 -15.15 -3.68
N LEU A 309 -6.57 -14.45 -4.59
CA LEU A 309 -6.40 -13.02 -4.82
C LEU A 309 -7.66 -12.28 -4.37
N GLY A 310 -7.52 -11.46 -3.34
CA GLY A 310 -8.63 -10.78 -2.70
C GLY A 310 -8.76 -9.31 -3.10
N VAL A 311 -9.98 -8.81 -2.99
CA VAL A 311 -10.35 -7.40 -3.13
C VAL A 311 -10.97 -6.94 -1.83
N GLY A 312 -10.55 -5.76 -1.34
CA GLY A 312 -11.11 -5.17 -0.10
C GLY A 312 -10.42 -5.63 1.17
N GLY A 313 -9.16 -6.11 1.08
CA GLY A 313 -8.29 -6.37 2.22
C GLY A 313 -8.49 -7.72 2.90
N LYS A 314 -9.11 -8.70 2.23
CA LYS A 314 -9.18 -10.09 2.70
C LYS A 314 -9.26 -11.06 1.54
N THR A 315 -8.75 -12.27 1.77
CA THR A 315 -9.08 -13.45 0.98
C THR A 315 -10.17 -14.24 1.69
N LYS A 316 -10.88 -15.09 0.95
CA LYS A 316 -11.88 -15.99 1.52
C LYS A 316 -11.16 -17.03 2.40
N ASP A 317 -11.66 -17.26 3.61
CA ASP A 317 -11.21 -18.33 4.51
C ASP A 317 -11.62 -19.72 3.97
#